data_3e07ac2a1d45de40777242b41817a16b
#
_entry.id   3e07ac2a1d45de40777242b41817a16b
#
_cell.length_a   1.000
_cell.length_b   1.000
_cell.length_c   1.000
_cell.angle_alpha   90.00
_cell.angle_beta   90.00
_cell.angle_gamma   90.00
#
_symmetry.space_group_name_H-M   'P 1'
#
loop_
_entity.id
_entity.type
_entity.pdbx_description
1 polymer ?
#
loop_
_entity_poly.entity_id
_entity_poly.type
_entity_poly.pdbx_seq_one_letter_code
_entity_poly.pdbx_strand_id
1 'polypeptide(L)'
;MRQRLVDSLNKAMKRSTMFRNCEVKAFGSFMSGLYLPMADMDLVVCSETLLNMGWVTQRLTSKSSLYRFRAFLQNERIPVENSVQVISGARVPLVKYIDKATGLRVDISFENIGGVKAVDRFMAWRRQYPAMPILVTIIKQFLSMRGLNEPVNGGIGGFTVICLVVSMLQLMPQVQSGDMIPEHHLGELLMEFFDLYGNRFEYEDVAIRLNPPGYLPKVRRSQPILRPPPYDLSRER
;
A
#
# COMPACT_ATOMS: atom_id res chain seq x y z
N MET A 1 -11.09 -15.51 -6.94
CA MET A 1 -9.83 -15.50 -7.72
C MET A 1 -8.66 -15.07 -6.85
N ARG A 2 -8.62 -13.84 -6.28
CA ARG A 2 -7.52 -13.31 -5.45
C ARG A 2 -7.20 -14.19 -4.21
N GLN A 3 -8.21 -14.67 -3.48
CA GLN A 3 -7.98 -15.57 -2.33
C GLN A 3 -7.36 -16.90 -2.75
N ARG A 4 -7.80 -17.47 -3.88
CA ARG A 4 -7.21 -18.73 -4.41
C ARG A 4 -5.73 -18.61 -4.73
N LEU A 5 -5.26 -17.42 -5.17
CA LEU A 5 -3.83 -17.15 -5.38
C LEU A 5 -3.08 -17.25 -4.04
N VAL A 6 -3.56 -16.60 -2.99
CA VAL A 6 -2.95 -16.67 -1.64
C VAL A 6 -2.89 -18.10 -1.12
N ASP A 7 -4.00 -18.84 -1.24
CA ASP A 7 -4.09 -20.24 -0.79
C ASP A 7 -3.15 -21.16 -1.57
N SER A 8 -3.05 -20.95 -2.89
CA SER A 8 -2.13 -21.73 -3.75
C SER A 8 -0.66 -21.47 -3.39
N LEU A 9 -0.30 -20.20 -3.17
CA LEU A 9 1.05 -19.83 -2.76
C LEU A 9 1.40 -20.42 -1.39
N ASN A 10 0.50 -20.36 -0.43
CA ASN A 10 0.69 -20.98 0.90
C ASN A 10 0.87 -22.50 0.79
N LYS A 11 0.10 -23.19 -0.06
CA LYS A 11 0.27 -24.64 -0.32
C LYS A 11 1.64 -24.94 -0.91
N ALA A 12 2.11 -24.14 -1.87
CA ALA A 12 3.43 -24.29 -2.47
C ALA A 12 4.54 -24.09 -1.43
N MET A 13 4.45 -23.05 -0.60
CA MET A 13 5.44 -22.75 0.45
C MET A 13 5.55 -23.88 1.48
N LYS A 14 4.45 -24.53 1.86
CA LYS A 14 4.48 -25.67 2.79
C LYS A 14 5.26 -26.87 2.26
N ARG A 15 5.38 -27.03 0.93
CA ARG A 15 6.22 -28.09 0.31
C ARG A 15 7.70 -27.72 0.27
N SER A 16 8.02 -26.44 0.42
CA SER A 16 9.39 -25.95 0.38
C SER A 16 10.11 -26.22 1.70
N THR A 17 11.32 -26.76 1.65
CA THR A 17 12.17 -26.93 2.86
C THR A 17 12.54 -25.59 3.52
N MET A 18 12.61 -24.52 2.73
CA MET A 18 13.05 -23.20 3.21
C MET A 18 11.89 -22.36 3.73
N PHE A 19 10.72 -22.43 3.11
CA PHE A 19 9.59 -21.53 3.40
C PHE A 19 8.41 -22.22 4.10
N ARG A 20 8.52 -23.51 4.45
CA ARG A 20 7.43 -24.30 5.09
C ARG A 20 6.90 -23.70 6.39
N ASN A 21 7.77 -23.00 7.14
CA ASN A 21 7.43 -22.33 8.40
C ASN A 21 7.09 -20.85 8.19
N CYS A 22 6.74 -20.45 6.98
CA CYS A 22 6.27 -19.12 6.66
C CYS A 22 4.83 -19.16 6.19
N GLU A 23 4.13 -18.03 6.36
CA GLU A 23 2.77 -17.84 5.89
C GLU A 23 2.70 -16.58 5.02
N VAL A 24 1.96 -16.67 3.92
CA VAL A 24 1.63 -15.52 3.08
C VAL A 24 0.33 -14.92 3.55
N LYS A 25 0.35 -13.63 3.85
CA LYS A 25 -0.84 -12.83 4.16
C LYS A 25 -1.05 -11.76 3.10
N ALA A 26 -2.30 -11.59 2.69
CA ALA A 26 -2.68 -10.46 1.87
C ALA A 26 -2.88 -9.22 2.74
N PHE A 27 -2.63 -8.04 2.15
CA PHE A 27 -2.89 -6.76 2.78
C PHE A 27 -3.29 -5.71 1.72
N GLY A 28 -3.22 -4.43 2.06
CA GLY A 28 -3.48 -3.35 1.12
C GLY A 28 -4.93 -3.28 0.65
N SER A 29 -5.09 -2.89 -0.61
CA SER A 29 -6.40 -2.58 -1.17
C SER A 29 -7.32 -3.80 -1.27
N PHE A 30 -6.78 -4.99 -1.52
CA PHE A 30 -7.58 -6.23 -1.61
C PHE A 30 -8.27 -6.55 -0.28
N MET A 31 -7.53 -6.54 0.83
CA MET A 31 -8.08 -6.89 2.14
C MET A 31 -9.02 -5.82 2.69
N SER A 32 -8.80 -4.55 2.35
CA SER A 32 -9.74 -3.46 2.72
C SER A 32 -10.99 -3.40 1.85
N GLY A 33 -11.02 -4.14 0.73
CA GLY A 33 -12.11 -4.08 -0.26
C GLY A 33 -12.11 -2.79 -1.09
N LEU A 34 -11.01 -2.02 -1.07
CA LEU A 34 -10.86 -0.72 -1.75
C LEU A 34 -9.97 -0.83 -3.00
N TYR A 35 -9.96 -1.99 -3.66
CA TYR A 35 -9.17 -2.23 -4.87
C TYR A 35 -9.94 -1.92 -6.15
N LEU A 36 -9.21 -1.41 -7.13
CA LEU A 36 -9.70 -1.36 -8.51
C LEU A 36 -9.50 -2.72 -9.20
N PRO A 37 -10.30 -3.07 -10.21
CA PRO A 37 -10.19 -4.37 -10.88
C PRO A 37 -8.77 -4.73 -11.34
N MET A 38 -8.02 -3.74 -11.82
CA MET A 38 -6.64 -3.90 -12.31
C MET A 38 -5.58 -3.75 -11.22
N ALA A 39 -5.98 -3.57 -9.95
CA ALA A 39 -5.03 -3.37 -8.86
C ALA A 39 -4.17 -4.61 -8.60
N ASP A 40 -2.91 -4.37 -8.27
CA ASP A 40 -1.95 -5.39 -7.88
C ASP A 40 -2.40 -6.12 -6.60
N MET A 41 -1.82 -7.29 -6.35
CA MET A 41 -1.98 -8.03 -5.11
C MET A 41 -0.81 -7.75 -4.19
N ASP A 42 -1.07 -7.06 -3.09
CA ASP A 42 -0.08 -6.80 -2.04
C ASP A 42 -0.04 -7.98 -1.06
N LEU A 43 1.08 -8.67 -1.01
CA LEU A 43 1.29 -9.84 -0.15
C LEU A 43 2.52 -9.63 0.75
N VAL A 44 2.51 -10.30 1.89
CA VAL A 44 3.67 -10.36 2.78
C VAL A 44 3.94 -11.80 3.21
N VAL A 45 5.20 -12.22 3.11
CA VAL A 45 5.68 -13.46 3.69
C VAL A 45 6.11 -13.19 5.12
N CYS A 46 5.46 -13.85 6.06
CA CYS A 46 5.73 -13.75 7.48
C CYS A 46 6.34 -15.07 7.99
N SER A 47 7.42 -14.99 8.75
CA SER A 47 7.95 -16.15 9.49
C SER A 47 7.03 -16.51 10.66
N GLU A 48 7.09 -17.76 11.08
CA GLU A 48 6.42 -18.23 12.30
C GLU A 48 6.86 -17.43 13.53
N THR A 49 8.13 -17.03 13.59
CA THR A 49 8.69 -16.19 14.65
C THR A 49 8.00 -14.83 14.71
N LEU A 50 7.80 -14.19 13.55
CA LEU A 50 7.08 -12.91 13.46
C LEU A 50 5.62 -13.07 13.90
N LEU A 51 4.95 -14.13 13.45
CA LEU A 51 3.54 -14.36 13.74
C LEU A 51 3.28 -14.67 15.22
N ASN A 52 4.13 -15.48 15.85
CA ASN A 52 3.95 -15.96 17.22
C ASN A 52 4.58 -15.04 18.26
N MET A 53 5.73 -14.43 17.97
CA MET A 53 6.53 -13.66 18.93
C MET A 53 6.62 -12.17 18.60
N GLY A 54 6.19 -11.74 17.43
CA GLY A 54 6.29 -10.35 16.98
C GLY A 54 7.70 -9.90 16.55
N TRP A 55 8.67 -10.81 16.46
CA TRP A 55 10.06 -10.50 16.13
C TRP A 55 10.34 -10.68 14.63
N VAL A 56 10.90 -9.64 14.01
CA VAL A 56 11.32 -9.69 12.59
C VAL A 56 12.61 -10.51 12.48
N THR A 57 12.60 -11.52 11.59
CA THR A 57 13.80 -12.30 11.28
C THR A 57 14.55 -11.67 10.10
N GLN A 58 15.73 -11.12 10.34
CA GLN A 58 16.60 -10.59 9.28
C GLN A 58 16.91 -11.62 8.17
N ARG A 59 16.77 -12.91 8.49
CA ARG A 59 17.00 -14.01 7.55
C ARG A 59 16.11 -13.90 6.31
N LEU A 60 14.83 -13.51 6.44
CA LEU A 60 13.89 -13.41 5.31
C LEU A 60 14.02 -12.09 4.54
N THR A 61 14.51 -11.04 5.16
CA THR A 61 14.65 -9.71 4.54
C THR A 61 15.98 -9.51 3.81
N SER A 62 16.91 -10.48 3.91
CA SER A 62 18.20 -10.42 3.23
C SER A 62 18.07 -10.52 1.71
N LYS A 63 18.96 -9.84 0.99
CA LYS A 63 19.01 -9.91 -0.50
C LYS A 63 19.05 -11.36 -1.00
N SER A 64 19.83 -12.24 -0.35
CA SER A 64 19.93 -13.65 -0.73
C SER A 64 18.59 -14.39 -0.59
N SER A 65 17.78 -14.07 0.41
CA SER A 65 16.45 -14.67 0.60
C SER A 65 15.46 -14.25 -0.48
N LEU A 66 15.51 -13.01 -0.93
CA LEU A 66 14.68 -12.54 -2.05
C LEU A 66 14.98 -13.33 -3.33
N TYR A 67 16.27 -13.57 -3.64
CA TYR A 67 16.66 -14.37 -4.81
C TYR A 67 16.31 -15.85 -4.65
N ARG A 68 16.41 -16.40 -3.43
CA ARG A 68 15.93 -17.78 -3.15
C ARG A 68 14.42 -17.89 -3.30
N PHE A 69 13.68 -16.86 -2.90
CA PHE A 69 12.23 -16.82 -3.10
C PHE A 69 11.86 -16.72 -4.59
N ARG A 70 12.61 -15.92 -5.37
CA ARG A 70 12.49 -15.90 -6.83
C ARG A 70 12.70 -17.30 -7.43
N ALA A 71 13.78 -17.99 -7.05
CA ALA A 71 14.05 -19.34 -7.51
C ALA A 71 12.93 -20.33 -7.11
N PHE A 72 12.42 -20.21 -5.89
CA PHE A 72 11.27 -20.99 -5.42
C PHE A 72 10.04 -20.78 -6.31
N LEU A 73 9.66 -19.54 -6.58
CA LEU A 73 8.52 -19.23 -7.46
C LEU A 73 8.69 -19.83 -8.85
N GLN A 74 9.89 -19.74 -9.42
CA GLN A 74 10.21 -20.28 -10.74
C GLN A 74 10.17 -21.82 -10.77
N ASN A 75 10.71 -22.48 -9.75
CA ASN A 75 10.68 -23.93 -9.61
C ASN A 75 9.26 -24.49 -9.47
N GLU A 76 8.39 -23.77 -8.74
CA GLU A 76 6.97 -24.12 -8.61
C GLU A 76 6.14 -23.71 -9.83
N ARG A 77 6.75 -23.08 -10.85
CA ARG A 77 6.10 -22.61 -12.10
C ARG A 77 4.88 -21.70 -11.85
N ILE A 78 4.94 -20.92 -10.77
CA ILE A 78 3.87 -20.00 -10.36
C ILE A 78 3.81 -18.75 -11.27
N PRO A 79 4.94 -18.07 -11.57
CA PRO A 79 4.91 -16.85 -12.36
C PRO A 79 4.84 -17.12 -13.86
N VAL A 80 4.39 -16.11 -14.60
CA VAL A 80 4.63 -16.01 -16.03
C VAL A 80 6.14 -15.93 -16.27
N GLU A 81 6.63 -16.56 -17.33
CA GLU A 81 8.05 -16.55 -17.69
C GLU A 81 8.59 -15.11 -17.78
N ASN A 82 9.78 -14.92 -17.24
CA ASN A 82 10.51 -13.64 -17.21
C ASN A 82 9.79 -12.48 -16.49
N SER A 83 8.66 -12.73 -15.82
CA SER A 83 7.94 -11.67 -15.09
C SER A 83 8.50 -11.37 -13.70
N VAL A 84 9.38 -12.24 -13.14
CA VAL A 84 9.85 -12.08 -11.76
C VAL A 84 10.95 -11.05 -11.65
N GLN A 85 10.70 -10.02 -10.86
CA GLN A 85 11.64 -8.95 -10.57
C GLN A 85 11.94 -8.92 -9.07
N VAL A 86 13.23 -8.78 -8.70
CA VAL A 86 13.67 -8.63 -7.31
C VAL A 86 14.09 -7.18 -7.08
N ILE A 87 13.40 -6.47 -6.21
CA ILE A 87 13.68 -5.07 -5.85
C ILE A 87 14.25 -5.07 -4.43
N SER A 88 15.58 -5.24 -4.33
CA SER A 88 16.29 -5.34 -3.06
C SER A 88 16.77 -4.00 -2.49
N GLY A 89 16.82 -2.95 -3.31
CA GLY A 89 17.29 -1.60 -2.92
C GLY A 89 16.18 -0.66 -2.46
N ALA A 90 14.92 -1.06 -2.50
CA ALA A 90 13.82 -0.25 -2.00
C ALA A 90 13.82 -0.19 -0.46
N ARG A 91 13.19 0.86 0.10
CA ARG A 91 12.97 0.97 1.57
C ARG A 91 12.29 -0.26 2.15
N VAL A 92 11.37 -0.87 1.39
CA VAL A 92 10.77 -2.17 1.68
C VAL A 92 11.16 -3.09 0.54
N PRO A 93 12.13 -4.01 0.71
CA PRO A 93 12.53 -4.96 -0.32
C PRO A 93 11.37 -5.89 -0.67
N LEU A 94 11.20 -6.17 -1.98
CA LEU A 94 10.08 -6.96 -2.44
C LEU A 94 10.41 -7.76 -3.70
N VAL A 95 9.58 -8.75 -3.99
CA VAL A 95 9.58 -9.53 -5.23
C VAL A 95 8.28 -9.30 -5.96
N LYS A 96 8.37 -8.82 -7.20
CA LYS A 96 7.22 -8.63 -8.10
C LYS A 96 7.15 -9.76 -9.11
N TYR A 97 5.93 -10.16 -9.47
CA TYR A 97 5.72 -11.10 -10.57
C TYR A 97 4.28 -11.02 -11.10
N ILE A 98 4.04 -11.65 -12.25
CA ILE A 98 2.69 -11.87 -12.79
C ILE A 98 2.32 -13.33 -12.53
N ASP A 99 1.24 -13.55 -11.81
CA ASP A 99 0.76 -14.90 -11.51
C ASP A 99 0.20 -15.57 -12.77
N LYS A 100 0.72 -16.74 -13.12
CA LYS A 100 0.38 -17.45 -14.36
C LYS A 100 -1.09 -17.89 -14.41
N ALA A 101 -1.64 -18.28 -13.26
CA ALA A 101 -2.99 -18.82 -13.18
C ALA A 101 -4.08 -17.73 -13.24
N THR A 102 -3.76 -16.52 -12.76
CA THR A 102 -4.74 -15.45 -12.62
C THR A 102 -4.49 -14.24 -13.51
N GLY A 103 -3.26 -14.10 -14.03
CA GLY A 103 -2.80 -12.91 -14.75
C GLY A 103 -2.59 -11.68 -13.87
N LEU A 104 -2.76 -11.81 -12.54
CA LEU A 104 -2.62 -10.69 -11.61
C LEU A 104 -1.15 -10.34 -11.38
N ARG A 105 -0.85 -9.06 -11.30
CA ARG A 105 0.43 -8.57 -10.77
C ARG A 105 0.46 -8.74 -9.27
N VAL A 106 1.55 -9.26 -8.76
CA VAL A 106 1.73 -9.60 -7.34
C VAL A 106 3.01 -8.96 -6.82
N ASP A 107 2.89 -8.23 -5.73
CA ASP A 107 3.98 -7.59 -5.00
C ASP A 107 4.13 -8.29 -3.66
N ILE A 108 5.25 -8.98 -3.44
CA ILE A 108 5.51 -9.71 -2.19
C ILE A 108 6.63 -9.04 -1.40
N SER A 109 6.30 -8.51 -0.24
CA SER A 109 7.23 -8.06 0.79
C SER A 109 7.51 -9.16 1.82
N PHE A 110 8.49 -8.92 2.70
CA PHE A 110 8.93 -9.91 3.69
C PHE A 110 8.98 -9.27 5.08
N GLU A 111 8.45 -9.96 6.09
CA GLU A 111 8.49 -9.58 7.50
C GLU A 111 7.90 -8.18 7.79
N ASN A 112 7.09 -7.63 6.89
CA ASN A 112 6.49 -6.30 7.04
C ASN A 112 4.99 -6.40 7.30
N ILE A 113 4.58 -6.52 8.55
CA ILE A 113 3.16 -6.60 8.96
C ILE A 113 2.47 -5.23 9.07
N GLY A 114 3.17 -4.13 8.81
CA GLY A 114 2.59 -2.78 8.88
C GLY A 114 1.36 -2.64 7.97
N GLY A 115 1.42 -3.16 6.75
CA GLY A 115 0.31 -3.20 5.82
C GLY A 115 -0.87 -4.06 6.32
N VAL A 116 -0.59 -5.18 6.98
CA VAL A 116 -1.63 -6.05 7.57
C VAL A 116 -2.35 -5.33 8.71
N LYS A 117 -1.60 -4.70 9.63
CA LYS A 117 -2.18 -3.91 10.73
C LYS A 117 -3.03 -2.73 10.24
N ALA A 118 -2.66 -2.12 9.11
CA ALA A 118 -3.42 -1.03 8.52
C ALA A 118 -4.81 -1.48 8.03
N VAL A 119 -4.97 -2.74 7.62
CA VAL A 119 -6.26 -3.29 7.16
C VAL A 119 -7.34 -3.17 8.24
N ASP A 120 -7.02 -3.52 9.48
CA ASP A 120 -7.99 -3.44 10.59
C ASP A 120 -8.48 -1.99 10.79
N ARG A 121 -7.57 -1.03 10.66
CA ARG A 121 -7.90 0.39 10.74
C ARG A 121 -8.79 0.82 9.56
N PHE A 122 -8.49 0.37 8.34
CA PHE A 122 -9.30 0.67 7.16
C PHE A 122 -10.70 0.08 7.27
N MET A 123 -10.82 -1.14 7.79
CA MET A 123 -12.12 -1.78 8.03
C MET A 123 -12.92 -1.05 9.11
N ALA A 124 -12.26 -0.51 10.15
CA ALA A 124 -12.91 0.34 11.15
C ALA A 124 -13.44 1.64 10.52
N TRP A 125 -12.61 2.35 9.75
CA TRP A 125 -13.04 3.57 9.05
C TRP A 125 -14.14 3.34 8.02
N ARG A 126 -14.10 2.21 7.30
CA ARG A 126 -15.17 1.82 6.37
C ARG A 126 -16.53 1.69 7.06
N ARG A 127 -16.54 1.16 8.30
CA ARG A 127 -17.78 1.07 9.09
C ARG A 127 -18.20 2.43 9.65
N GLN A 128 -17.24 3.24 10.05
CA GLN A 128 -17.50 4.57 10.63
C GLN A 128 -17.93 5.60 9.57
N TYR A 129 -17.37 5.51 8.36
CA TYR A 129 -17.63 6.43 7.24
C TYR A 129 -18.04 5.65 5.99
N PRO A 130 -19.34 5.29 5.84
CA PRO A 130 -19.81 4.49 4.69
C PRO A 130 -19.61 5.17 3.33
N ALA A 131 -19.51 6.52 3.26
CA ALA A 131 -19.18 7.27 2.05
C ALA A 131 -17.71 7.08 1.63
N MET A 132 -16.79 6.75 2.56
CA MET A 132 -15.35 6.66 2.31
C MET A 132 -14.99 5.69 1.19
N PRO A 133 -15.51 4.45 1.11
CA PRO A 133 -15.18 3.52 0.03
C PRO A 133 -15.49 4.07 -1.36
N ILE A 134 -16.61 4.77 -1.50
CA ILE A 134 -17.05 5.34 -2.78
C ILE A 134 -16.09 6.45 -3.20
N LEU A 135 -15.82 7.41 -2.30
CA LEU A 135 -14.90 8.52 -2.56
C LEU A 135 -13.49 8.02 -2.90
N VAL A 136 -12.95 7.08 -2.09
CA VAL A 136 -11.64 6.48 -2.33
C VAL A 136 -11.56 5.81 -3.70
N THR A 137 -12.60 5.07 -4.11
CA THR A 137 -12.63 4.38 -5.40
C THR A 137 -12.60 5.38 -6.56
N ILE A 138 -13.43 6.43 -6.50
CA ILE A 138 -13.49 7.48 -7.53
C ILE A 138 -12.16 8.22 -7.63
N ILE A 139 -11.58 8.64 -6.49
CA ILE A 139 -10.31 9.37 -6.45
C ILE A 139 -9.16 8.50 -6.97
N LYS A 140 -9.08 7.23 -6.55
CA LYS A 140 -8.06 6.28 -7.06
C LYS A 140 -8.18 6.11 -8.56
N GLN A 141 -9.40 5.97 -9.09
CA GLN A 141 -9.62 5.85 -10.54
C GLN A 141 -9.20 7.13 -11.26
N PHE A 142 -9.57 8.29 -10.74
CA PHE A 142 -9.18 9.59 -11.28
C PHE A 142 -7.65 9.76 -11.35
N LEU A 143 -6.94 9.43 -10.28
CA LEU A 143 -5.47 9.47 -10.23
C LEU A 143 -4.85 8.47 -11.21
N SER A 144 -5.39 7.25 -11.28
CA SER A 144 -4.91 6.20 -12.18
C SER A 144 -5.04 6.59 -13.66
N MET A 145 -6.16 7.19 -14.05
CA MET A 145 -6.37 7.68 -15.43
C MET A 145 -5.39 8.78 -15.84
N ARG A 146 -4.74 9.44 -14.88
CA ARG A 146 -3.76 10.52 -15.09
C ARG A 146 -2.32 10.10 -14.82
N GLY A 147 -2.08 8.82 -14.51
CA GLY A 147 -0.75 8.33 -14.15
C GLY A 147 -0.20 8.90 -12.84
N LEU A 148 -1.08 9.40 -11.95
CA LEU A 148 -0.71 10.02 -10.67
C LEU A 148 -0.88 9.10 -9.47
N ASN A 149 -1.04 7.79 -9.67
CA ASN A 149 -1.29 6.80 -8.62
C ASN A 149 -0.04 6.04 -8.17
N GLU A 150 1.14 6.31 -8.77
CA GLU A 150 2.39 5.58 -8.49
C GLU A 150 3.34 6.41 -7.63
N PRO A 151 3.54 6.09 -6.34
CA PRO A 151 4.43 6.84 -5.43
C PRO A 151 5.88 6.92 -5.91
N VAL A 152 6.37 5.89 -6.59
CA VAL A 152 7.73 5.85 -7.18
C VAL A 152 7.94 6.98 -8.19
N ASN A 153 6.88 7.37 -8.88
CA ASN A 153 6.89 8.45 -9.89
C ASN A 153 6.42 9.80 -9.31
N GLY A 154 6.36 9.92 -7.99
CA GLY A 154 5.88 11.13 -7.32
C GLY A 154 4.36 11.23 -7.19
N GLY A 155 3.61 10.17 -7.53
CA GLY A 155 2.17 10.11 -7.41
C GLY A 155 1.66 9.78 -6.00
N ILE A 156 0.35 9.75 -5.83
CA ILE A 156 -0.35 9.50 -4.56
C ILE A 156 -0.82 8.05 -4.50
N GLY A 157 -0.20 7.25 -3.64
CA GLY A 157 -0.56 5.84 -3.45
C GLY A 157 -1.92 5.65 -2.75
N GLY A 158 -2.52 4.48 -2.96
CA GLY A 158 -3.85 4.17 -2.43
C GLY A 158 -3.99 4.29 -0.91
N PHE A 159 -2.94 4.00 -0.15
CA PHE A 159 -2.90 4.22 1.31
C PHE A 159 -3.11 5.70 1.64
N THR A 160 -2.37 6.58 0.97
CA THR A 160 -2.46 8.04 1.18
C THR A 160 -3.85 8.54 0.82
N VAL A 161 -4.43 8.09 -0.30
CA VAL A 161 -5.81 8.48 -0.69
C VAL A 161 -6.81 8.14 0.41
N ILE A 162 -6.73 6.93 1.01
CA ILE A 162 -7.61 6.54 2.12
C ILE A 162 -7.43 7.50 3.31
N CYS A 163 -6.18 7.79 3.68
CA CYS A 163 -5.89 8.69 4.81
C CYS A 163 -6.40 10.12 4.58
N LEU A 164 -6.27 10.64 3.36
CA LEU A 164 -6.76 11.96 2.99
C LEU A 164 -8.30 12.04 3.06
N VAL A 165 -8.99 11.06 2.48
CA VAL A 165 -10.47 11.01 2.53
C VAL A 165 -10.97 10.90 3.98
N VAL A 166 -10.36 10.05 4.78
CA VAL A 166 -10.73 9.91 6.20
C VAL A 166 -10.46 11.19 6.97
N SER A 167 -9.31 11.84 6.77
CA SER A 167 -8.99 13.11 7.42
C SER A 167 -10.01 14.19 7.08
N MET A 168 -10.39 14.32 5.82
CA MET A 168 -11.44 15.27 5.40
C MET A 168 -12.76 14.98 6.12
N LEU A 169 -13.25 13.74 6.08
CA LEU A 169 -14.51 13.36 6.74
C LEU A 169 -14.47 13.55 8.25
N GLN A 170 -13.31 13.32 8.89
CA GLN A 170 -13.14 13.52 10.33
C GLN A 170 -13.14 14.98 10.75
N LEU A 171 -12.67 15.89 9.89
CA LEU A 171 -12.45 17.29 10.25
C LEU A 171 -13.47 18.25 9.63
N MET A 172 -14.34 17.74 8.74
CA MET A 172 -15.39 18.55 8.12
C MET A 172 -16.48 18.90 9.14
N PRO A 173 -16.74 20.21 9.41
CA PRO A 173 -17.65 20.63 10.46
C PRO A 173 -19.08 20.07 10.32
N GLN A 174 -19.62 20.03 9.11
CA GLN A 174 -20.97 19.55 8.82
C GLN A 174 -21.12 18.03 9.09
N VAL A 175 -20.02 17.28 8.90
CA VAL A 175 -20.00 15.82 9.21
C VAL A 175 -19.87 15.63 10.73
N GLN A 176 -19.09 16.46 11.40
CA GLN A 176 -18.92 16.38 12.87
C GLN A 176 -20.20 16.79 13.63
N SER A 177 -20.91 17.82 13.16
CA SER A 177 -22.17 18.26 13.78
C SER A 177 -23.33 17.31 13.48
N GLY A 178 -23.23 16.48 12.44
CA GLY A 178 -24.33 15.64 11.96
C GLY A 178 -25.29 16.35 11.02
N ASP A 179 -25.01 17.60 10.64
CA ASP A 179 -25.83 18.38 9.70
C ASP A 179 -25.75 17.83 8.28
N MET A 180 -24.70 17.05 7.97
CA MET A 180 -24.49 16.41 6.68
C MET A 180 -24.39 14.90 6.85
N ILE A 181 -25.21 14.16 6.13
CA ILE A 181 -25.06 12.71 5.94
C ILE A 181 -24.18 12.48 4.72
N PRO A 182 -22.89 12.05 4.89
CA PRO A 182 -21.93 11.97 3.80
C PRO A 182 -22.39 11.17 2.58
N GLU A 183 -23.15 10.11 2.79
CA GLU A 183 -23.65 9.24 1.73
C GLU A 183 -24.62 9.94 0.77
N HIS A 184 -25.28 11.00 1.22
CA HIS A 184 -26.23 11.78 0.40
C HIS A 184 -25.54 12.93 -0.34
N HIS A 185 -24.26 13.23 -0.04
CA HIS A 185 -23.54 14.40 -0.53
C HIS A 185 -22.21 14.03 -1.23
N LEU A 186 -22.15 12.87 -1.90
CA LEU A 186 -20.91 12.33 -2.48
C LEU A 186 -20.26 13.29 -3.51
N GLY A 187 -21.07 13.99 -4.31
CA GLY A 187 -20.56 14.96 -5.29
C GLY A 187 -19.92 16.18 -4.63
N GLU A 188 -20.58 16.72 -3.60
CA GLU A 188 -20.07 17.83 -2.81
C GLU A 188 -18.77 17.44 -2.09
N LEU A 189 -18.74 16.28 -1.46
CA LEU A 189 -17.55 15.75 -0.78
C LEU A 189 -16.39 15.51 -1.76
N LEU A 190 -16.66 15.09 -2.98
CA LEU A 190 -15.64 14.93 -4.01
C LEU A 190 -15.03 16.27 -4.42
N MET A 191 -15.87 17.30 -4.61
CA MET A 191 -15.40 18.66 -4.90
C MET A 191 -14.61 19.23 -3.73
N GLU A 192 -15.10 19.05 -2.49
CA GLU A 192 -14.40 19.47 -1.27
C GLU A 192 -13.03 18.79 -1.14
N PHE A 193 -12.92 17.50 -1.47
CA PHE A 193 -11.64 16.78 -1.46
C PHE A 193 -10.61 17.44 -2.37
N PHE A 194 -11.00 17.75 -3.60
CA PHE A 194 -10.08 18.37 -4.57
C PHE A 194 -9.78 19.84 -4.22
N ASP A 195 -10.74 20.58 -3.69
CA ASP A 195 -10.51 21.95 -3.24
C ASP A 195 -9.60 21.98 -2.00
N LEU A 196 -9.87 21.14 -1.01
CA LEU A 196 -9.05 21.04 0.19
C LEU A 196 -7.60 20.70 -0.15
N TYR A 197 -7.38 19.59 -0.84
CA TYR A 197 -6.02 19.10 -1.09
C TYR A 197 -5.36 19.68 -2.34
N GLY A 198 -6.11 20.32 -3.23
CA GLY A 198 -5.58 20.98 -4.41
C GLY A 198 -5.23 22.46 -4.17
N ASN A 199 -5.99 23.15 -3.34
CA ASN A 199 -5.91 24.59 -3.21
C ASN A 199 -5.60 25.09 -1.79
N ARG A 200 -6.16 24.46 -0.76
CA ARG A 200 -6.17 25.03 0.61
C ARG A 200 -5.18 24.39 1.58
N PHE A 201 -4.74 23.15 1.31
CA PHE A 201 -3.91 22.41 2.24
C PHE A 201 -2.44 22.83 2.16
N GLU A 202 -1.90 23.29 3.27
CA GLU A 202 -0.51 23.76 3.40
C GLU A 202 0.46 22.58 3.59
N TYR A 203 0.91 22.00 2.45
CA TYR A 203 1.77 20.83 2.44
C TYR A 203 3.13 21.05 3.12
N GLU A 204 3.65 22.26 3.12
CA GLU A 204 4.98 22.53 3.67
C GLU A 204 4.96 22.56 5.22
N ASP A 205 3.90 23.08 5.81
CA ASP A 205 3.86 23.38 7.24
C ASP A 205 2.92 22.47 8.04
N VAL A 206 2.03 21.72 7.37
CA VAL A 206 0.98 20.93 8.03
C VAL A 206 1.16 19.42 7.80
N ALA A 207 1.04 18.65 8.87
CA ALA A 207 0.92 17.20 8.86
C ALA A 207 -0.46 16.76 9.34
N ILE A 208 -1.01 15.74 8.72
CA ILE A 208 -2.30 15.13 9.09
C ILE A 208 -2.08 14.11 10.20
N ARG A 209 -2.89 14.19 11.24
CA ARG A 209 -3.02 13.18 12.29
C ARG A 209 -4.42 12.59 12.26
N LEU A 210 -4.51 11.27 12.16
CA LEU A 210 -5.78 10.54 12.05
C LEU A 210 -6.27 9.98 13.40
N ASN A 211 -5.41 9.96 14.41
CA ASN A 211 -5.77 9.46 15.74
C ASN A 211 -4.92 10.15 16.84
N PRO A 212 -5.53 11.00 17.68
CA PRO A 212 -6.82 11.64 17.46
C PRO A 212 -6.81 12.49 16.19
N PRO A 213 -7.98 12.73 15.55
CA PRO A 213 -8.06 13.55 14.34
C PRO A 213 -7.54 14.96 14.56
N GLY A 214 -6.87 15.52 13.56
CA GLY A 214 -6.37 16.90 13.62
C GLY A 214 -5.20 17.18 12.70
N TYR A 215 -4.78 18.43 12.68
CA TYR A 215 -3.58 18.89 11.99
C TYR A 215 -2.47 19.19 13.00
N LEU A 216 -1.24 18.92 12.60
CA LEU A 216 -0.04 19.17 13.38
C LEU A 216 0.92 20.07 12.59
N PRO A 217 1.60 21.02 13.24
CA PRO A 217 2.67 21.75 12.58
C PRO A 217 3.83 20.78 12.27
N LYS A 218 4.39 20.89 11.06
CA LYS A 218 5.64 20.21 10.74
C LYS A 218 6.79 20.95 11.40
N VAL A 219 7.57 20.26 12.22
CA VAL A 219 8.80 20.81 12.77
C VAL A 219 9.80 20.90 11.61
N ARG A 220 10.09 22.11 11.15
CA ARG A 220 11.16 22.37 10.18
C ARG A 220 12.48 21.95 10.85
N ARG A 221 13.07 20.84 10.41
CA ARG A 221 14.44 20.55 10.78
C ARG A 221 15.33 21.63 10.16
N SER A 222 15.98 22.42 11.00
CA SER A 222 16.94 23.45 10.61
C SER A 222 18.29 22.90 10.07
N GLN A 223 18.28 21.70 9.48
CA GLN A 223 19.42 21.18 8.74
C GLN A 223 19.08 21.21 7.25
N PRO A 224 19.93 21.81 6.41
CA PRO A 224 19.76 21.74 4.98
C PRO A 224 19.78 20.25 4.58
N ILE A 225 18.68 19.78 3.99
CA ILE A 225 18.68 18.51 3.27
C ILE A 225 19.70 18.73 2.14
N LEU A 226 20.89 18.15 2.27
CA LEU A 226 21.82 18.02 1.15
C LEU A 226 21.03 17.25 0.07
N ARG A 227 20.51 18.00 -0.89
CA ARG A 227 19.94 17.39 -2.10
C ARG A 227 21.06 16.56 -2.70
N PRO A 228 20.84 15.26 -2.98
CA PRO A 228 21.83 14.53 -3.78
C PRO A 228 22.06 15.34 -5.06
N PRO A 229 23.29 15.44 -5.54
CA PRO A 229 23.58 16.17 -6.77
C PRO A 229 22.68 15.64 -7.89
N PRO A 230 22.22 16.50 -8.80
CA PRO A 230 21.41 16.07 -9.94
C PRO A 230 22.17 14.96 -10.67
N TYR A 231 21.48 13.90 -11.01
CA TYR A 231 22.01 12.78 -11.78
C TYR A 231 22.71 13.33 -13.03
N ASP A 232 24.01 13.17 -13.10
CA ASP A 232 24.81 13.54 -14.25
C ASP A 232 24.60 12.47 -15.35
N LEU A 233 23.73 12.77 -16.29
CA LEU A 233 23.45 11.95 -17.46
C LEU A 233 24.64 11.87 -18.47
N SER A 234 25.80 12.48 -18.18
CA SER A 234 26.96 12.50 -19.08
C SER A 234 27.89 11.29 -18.93
N ARG A 235 27.61 10.33 -18.04
CA ARG A 235 28.50 9.17 -17.79
C ARG A 235 28.07 7.84 -18.43
N GLU A 236 27.11 7.87 -19.36
CA GLU A 236 26.86 6.72 -20.25
C GLU A 236 27.24 7.08 -21.69
N ARG A 237 28.54 6.96 -21.99
CA ARG A 237 29.09 6.74 -23.34
C ARG A 237 30.09 5.63 -23.29
#